data_8419eceea7b0104b568b3b969928014d
#
_entry.id   8419eceea7b0104b568b3b969928014d
#
_cell.length_a   1.000
_cell.length_b   1.000
_cell.length_c   1.000
_cell.angle_alpha   90.00
_cell.angle_beta   90.00
_cell.angle_gamma   90.00
#
_symmetry.space_group_name_H-M   'P 1'
#
loop_
_entity.id
_entity.type
_entity.pdbx_description
1 polymer ?
#
loop_
_entity_poly.entity_id
_entity_poly.type
_entity_poly.pdbx_seq_one_letter_code
_entity_poly.pdbx_strand_id
1 'polypeptide(L)'
;QRQMCIRDRYNAMPYITGREPGLAGAILDEADIYCGIIADGLHVDYANIRNAKRLKGDKLCLVTDATAPAGANIEQFIFAGKTIYYRNGLCVDENGTLSGSSLTMIEGVRNLVEHCGIALDEVLRMATLYPARAIGVEKRLGTLAAGKVANLTAFTPDFKITRTIVNGNEVVTQ
;
A
#
# COMPACT_ATOMS: atom_id res chain seq x y z
N GLN A 1 -13.51 -4.27 18.92
CA GLN A 1 -12.92 -3.48 17.82
C GLN A 1 -12.74 -4.41 16.63
N ARG A 2 -13.57 -4.26 15.61
CA ARG A 2 -13.44 -5.03 14.38
C ARG A 2 -12.49 -4.28 13.45
N GLN A 3 -11.21 -4.57 13.55
CA GLN A 3 -10.24 -4.19 12.53
C GLN A 3 -10.39 -5.18 11.38
N MET A 4 -11.15 -4.81 10.39
CA MET A 4 -11.20 -5.57 9.14
C MET A 4 -10.21 -4.93 8.18
N CYS A 5 -8.97 -5.39 8.21
CA CYS A 5 -7.97 -5.06 7.21
C CYS A 5 -8.36 -5.81 5.93
N ILE A 6 -8.91 -5.09 4.97
CA ILE A 6 -9.30 -5.67 3.70
C ILE A 6 -8.12 -5.56 2.76
N ARG A 7 -7.46 -6.68 2.56
CA ARG A 7 -6.15 -6.78 1.92
C ARG A 7 -6.18 -6.82 0.39
N ASP A 8 -7.26 -7.25 -0.24
CA ASP A 8 -7.32 -7.46 -1.70
C ASP A 8 -8.46 -6.63 -2.31
N ARG A 9 -8.13 -5.54 -3.00
CA ARG A 9 -9.02 -4.42 -3.21
C ARG A 9 -9.27 -4.16 -4.67
N TYR A 10 -10.50 -3.94 -5.03
CA TYR A 10 -11.01 -3.75 -6.36
C TYR A 10 -10.86 -4.97 -7.29
N ASN A 11 -9.70 -5.64 -7.37
CA ASN A 11 -9.48 -6.77 -8.29
C ASN A 11 -10.06 -8.10 -7.80
N ALA A 12 -10.12 -8.32 -6.48
CA ALA A 12 -10.63 -9.55 -5.88
C ALA A 12 -11.99 -9.38 -5.19
N MET A 13 -12.63 -8.21 -5.32
CA MET A 13 -13.92 -7.91 -4.70
C MET A 13 -15.02 -7.79 -5.75
N PRO A 14 -16.29 -8.14 -5.41
CA PRO A 14 -17.43 -7.82 -6.24
C PRO A 14 -17.49 -6.34 -6.57
N TYR A 15 -17.71 -6.02 -7.85
CA TYR A 15 -17.76 -4.66 -8.37
C TYR A 15 -18.92 -3.85 -7.77
N ILE A 16 -18.75 -2.54 -7.71
CA ILE A 16 -19.82 -1.61 -7.41
C ILE A 16 -20.73 -1.53 -8.63
N THR A 17 -22.00 -1.90 -8.48
CA THR A 17 -23.01 -1.74 -9.52
C THR A 17 -24.07 -0.75 -9.10
N GLY A 18 -24.92 -0.31 -10.02
CA GLY A 18 -25.99 0.65 -9.73
C GLY A 18 -27.07 0.14 -8.77
N ARG A 19 -27.12 -1.16 -8.48
CA ARG A 19 -28.11 -1.77 -7.58
C ARG A 19 -27.51 -2.51 -6.40
N GLU A 20 -26.23 -2.83 -6.48
CA GLU A 20 -25.49 -3.54 -5.43
C GLU A 20 -24.13 -2.88 -5.22
N PRO A 21 -23.80 -2.44 -4.00
CA PRO A 21 -22.52 -1.79 -3.74
C PRO A 21 -21.35 -2.76 -3.78
N GLY A 22 -21.59 -4.07 -3.71
CA GLY A 22 -20.56 -5.05 -3.51
C GLY A 22 -19.79 -4.82 -2.21
N LEU A 23 -18.74 -5.61 -1.97
CA LEU A 23 -17.90 -5.43 -0.79
C LEU A 23 -17.10 -4.11 -0.85
N ALA A 24 -16.62 -3.73 -2.03
CA ALA A 24 -15.86 -2.49 -2.21
C ALA A 24 -16.71 -1.25 -1.86
N GLY A 25 -17.95 -1.19 -2.35
CA GLY A 25 -18.87 -0.10 -2.04
C GLY A 25 -19.25 -0.05 -0.56
N ALA A 26 -19.55 -1.19 0.05
CA ALA A 26 -19.86 -1.26 1.47
C ALA A 26 -18.72 -0.77 2.37
N ILE A 27 -17.45 -1.06 1.99
CA ILE A 27 -16.28 -0.56 2.72
C ILE A 27 -16.10 0.94 2.54
N LEU A 28 -16.30 1.44 1.31
CA LEU A 28 -16.17 2.86 1.04
C LEU A 28 -17.25 3.69 1.76
N ASP A 29 -18.45 3.13 1.94
CA ASP A 29 -19.56 3.76 2.66
C ASP A 29 -19.36 3.77 4.18
N GLU A 30 -18.72 2.73 4.74
CA GLU A 30 -18.50 2.59 6.18
C GLU A 30 -17.35 3.45 6.70
N ALA A 31 -17.65 4.54 7.41
CA ALA A 31 -16.69 5.57 7.80
C ALA A 31 -15.55 5.06 8.71
N ASP A 32 -15.82 4.11 9.60
CA ASP A 32 -14.88 3.68 10.65
C ASP A 32 -13.95 2.52 10.26
N ILE A 33 -14.15 1.93 9.10
CA ILE A 33 -13.32 0.82 8.62
C ILE A 33 -12.05 1.34 7.93
N TYR A 34 -10.89 0.91 8.40
CA TYR A 34 -9.64 1.11 7.69
C TYR A 34 -9.55 0.17 6.49
N CYS A 35 -9.09 0.70 5.37
CA CYS A 35 -8.81 -0.09 4.18
C CYS A 35 -7.44 0.25 3.59
N GLY A 36 -6.79 -0.74 3.00
CA GLY A 36 -5.55 -0.54 2.29
C GLY A 36 -5.79 -0.36 0.79
N ILE A 37 -4.88 0.27 0.08
CA ILE A 37 -4.93 0.43 -1.37
C ILE A 37 -3.54 0.27 -1.98
N ILE A 38 -3.44 -0.44 -3.12
CA ILE A 38 -2.21 -0.61 -3.89
C ILE A 38 -2.15 0.51 -4.92
N ALA A 39 -1.09 1.30 -4.90
CA ALA A 39 -0.96 2.50 -5.73
C ALA A 39 0.07 2.32 -6.86
N ASP A 40 -0.09 1.27 -7.67
CA ASP A 40 0.78 0.99 -8.81
C ASP A 40 0.16 1.39 -10.17
N GLY A 41 -1.12 1.76 -10.19
CA GLY A 41 -1.87 2.06 -11.42
C GLY A 41 -2.22 0.84 -12.27
N LEU A 42 -1.84 -0.37 -11.82
CA LEU A 42 -2.10 -1.64 -12.48
C LEU A 42 -3.20 -2.43 -11.77
N HIS A 43 -3.10 -2.55 -10.44
CA HIS A 43 -4.11 -3.19 -9.60
C HIS A 43 -5.32 -2.28 -9.37
N VAL A 44 -5.09 -0.98 -9.21
CA VAL A 44 -6.14 0.01 -9.00
C VAL A 44 -5.84 1.25 -9.84
N ASP A 45 -6.79 1.64 -10.70
CA ASP A 45 -6.71 2.88 -11.46
C ASP A 45 -6.63 4.10 -10.52
N TYR A 46 -5.81 5.08 -10.87
CA TYR A 46 -5.59 6.28 -10.06
C TYR A 46 -6.87 7.11 -9.82
N ALA A 47 -7.86 7.06 -10.72
CA ALA A 47 -9.15 7.71 -10.49
C ALA A 47 -9.91 7.03 -9.32
N ASN A 48 -9.87 5.70 -9.24
CA ASN A 48 -10.46 4.94 -8.14
C ASN A 48 -9.74 5.22 -6.82
N ILE A 49 -8.41 5.39 -6.83
CA ILE A 49 -7.63 5.80 -5.66
C ILE A 49 -8.07 7.18 -5.18
N ARG A 50 -8.20 8.16 -6.08
CA ARG A 50 -8.68 9.50 -5.72
C ARG A 50 -10.09 9.48 -5.13
N ASN A 51 -11.00 8.66 -5.67
CA ASN A 51 -12.35 8.50 -5.14
C ASN A 51 -12.35 7.83 -3.76
N ALA A 52 -11.59 6.75 -3.59
CA ALA A 52 -11.41 6.10 -2.30
C ALA A 52 -10.85 7.06 -1.25
N LYS A 53 -9.85 7.89 -1.61
CA LYS A 53 -9.28 8.89 -0.70
C LYS A 53 -10.29 9.94 -0.26
N ARG A 54 -11.15 10.43 -1.17
CA ARG A 54 -12.21 11.39 -0.83
C ARG A 54 -13.23 10.81 0.16
N LEU A 55 -13.58 9.54 0.01
CA LEU A 55 -14.57 8.86 0.84
C LEU A 55 -14.00 8.42 2.19
N LYS A 56 -12.78 7.90 2.21
CA LYS A 56 -12.19 7.26 3.40
C LYS A 56 -11.31 8.19 4.25
N GLY A 57 -10.87 9.32 3.71
CA GLY A 57 -10.05 10.27 4.46
C GLY A 57 -8.83 9.61 5.12
N ASP A 58 -8.75 9.68 6.44
CA ASP A 58 -7.68 9.12 7.27
C ASP A 58 -7.78 7.60 7.54
N LYS A 59 -8.78 6.95 6.97
CA LYS A 59 -8.95 5.48 7.03
C LYS A 59 -8.35 4.75 5.82
N LEU A 60 -7.85 5.48 4.80
CA LEU A 60 -7.20 4.87 3.65
C LEU A 60 -5.70 4.71 3.92
N CYS A 61 -5.22 3.47 3.94
CA CYS A 61 -3.81 3.12 4.13
C CYS A 61 -3.15 2.79 2.79
N LEU A 62 -1.93 3.27 2.55
CA LEU A 62 -1.11 2.77 1.45
C LEU A 62 -0.54 1.40 1.83
N VAL A 63 -0.72 0.44 0.94
CA VAL A 63 -0.12 -0.91 1.04
C VAL A 63 0.51 -1.27 -0.30
N THR A 64 1.45 -2.21 -0.28
CA THR A 64 2.15 -2.65 -1.49
C THR A 64 1.61 -3.97 -2.04
N ASP A 65 1.21 -4.89 -1.18
CA ASP A 65 0.97 -6.30 -1.56
C ASP A 65 2.16 -6.90 -2.30
N ALA A 66 3.37 -6.48 -1.89
CA ALA A 66 4.62 -6.81 -2.56
C ALA A 66 4.98 -8.29 -2.46
N THR A 67 5.47 -8.81 -3.56
CA THR A 67 6.01 -10.17 -3.67
C THR A 67 7.51 -10.13 -4.05
N ALA A 68 8.12 -11.25 -4.33
CA ALA A 68 9.56 -11.38 -4.50
C ALA A 68 10.24 -10.39 -5.48
N PRO A 69 9.63 -9.92 -6.57
CA PRO A 69 10.25 -8.95 -7.46
C PRO A 69 10.34 -7.52 -6.91
N ALA A 70 9.62 -7.19 -5.82
CA ALA A 70 9.63 -5.83 -5.28
C ALA A 70 11.02 -5.43 -4.77
N GLY A 71 11.67 -4.49 -5.44
CA GLY A 71 13.03 -4.06 -5.13
C GLY A 71 14.12 -5.07 -5.48
N ALA A 72 13.82 -6.11 -6.25
CA ALA A 72 14.76 -7.15 -6.66
C ALA A 72 14.64 -7.46 -8.16
N ASN A 73 15.74 -7.93 -8.76
CA ASN A 73 15.76 -8.37 -10.15
C ASN A 73 15.41 -9.86 -10.24
N ILE A 74 14.12 -10.18 -10.08
CA ILE A 74 13.58 -11.54 -10.08
C ILE A 74 12.50 -11.62 -11.15
N GLU A 75 12.69 -12.53 -12.11
CA GLU A 75 11.78 -12.73 -13.25
C GLU A 75 10.69 -13.76 -12.94
N GLN A 76 10.97 -14.71 -12.02
CA GLN A 76 10.01 -15.72 -11.60
C GLN A 76 10.28 -16.22 -10.18
N PHE A 77 9.23 -16.66 -9.49
CA PHE A 77 9.32 -17.21 -8.13
C PHE A 77 8.19 -18.20 -7.88
N ILE A 78 8.31 -19.01 -6.81
CA ILE A 78 7.26 -19.93 -6.39
C ILE A 78 6.41 -19.27 -5.28
N PHE A 79 5.10 -19.23 -5.49
CA PHE A 79 4.15 -18.75 -4.49
C PHE A 79 2.95 -19.70 -4.42
N ALA A 80 2.63 -20.18 -3.21
CA ALA A 80 1.55 -21.14 -2.97
C ALA A 80 1.57 -22.38 -3.89
N GLY A 81 2.80 -22.88 -4.23
CA GLY A 81 2.98 -24.05 -5.08
C GLY A 81 2.84 -23.77 -6.58
N LYS A 82 2.65 -22.52 -6.99
CA LYS A 82 2.58 -22.10 -8.40
C LYS A 82 3.81 -21.30 -8.79
N THR A 83 4.23 -21.38 -10.05
CA THR A 83 5.23 -20.49 -10.62
C THR A 83 4.56 -19.16 -10.99
N ILE A 84 5.09 -18.08 -10.46
CA ILE A 84 4.65 -16.71 -10.75
C ILE A 84 5.74 -16.03 -11.58
N TYR A 85 5.32 -15.40 -12.66
CA TYR A 85 6.19 -14.68 -13.58
C TYR A 85 6.03 -13.18 -13.38
N TYR A 86 7.15 -12.47 -13.32
CA TYR A 86 7.15 -11.00 -13.35
C TYR A 86 7.25 -10.54 -14.80
N ARG A 87 6.22 -9.88 -15.30
CA ARG A 87 6.13 -9.39 -16.69
C ARG A 87 5.46 -8.01 -16.71
N ASN A 88 6.15 -7.01 -17.26
CA ASN A 88 5.60 -5.66 -17.45
C ASN A 88 5.01 -5.04 -16.18
N GLY A 89 5.66 -5.21 -15.03
CA GLY A 89 5.18 -4.68 -13.75
C GLY A 89 4.16 -5.56 -13.02
N LEU A 90 3.70 -6.65 -13.65
CA LEU A 90 2.70 -7.57 -13.08
C LEU A 90 3.33 -8.89 -12.65
N CYS A 91 2.89 -9.40 -11.51
CA CYS A 91 3.16 -10.76 -11.06
C CYS A 91 1.97 -11.63 -11.43
N VAL A 92 2.14 -12.58 -12.35
CA VAL A 92 1.05 -13.42 -12.88
C VAL A 92 1.43 -14.90 -12.88
N ASP A 93 0.45 -15.76 -12.64
CA ASP A 93 0.62 -17.20 -12.86
C ASP A 93 0.55 -17.55 -14.36
N GLU A 94 0.69 -18.81 -14.70
CA GLU A 94 0.63 -19.33 -16.09
C GLU A 94 -0.69 -19.03 -16.81
N ASN A 95 -1.78 -18.82 -16.05
CA ASN A 95 -3.09 -18.49 -16.56
C ASN A 95 -3.35 -16.99 -16.65
N GLY A 96 -2.35 -16.15 -16.29
CA GLY A 96 -2.49 -14.70 -16.26
C GLY A 96 -3.18 -14.15 -15.01
N THR A 97 -3.38 -14.98 -13.98
CA THR A 97 -3.98 -14.54 -12.71
C THR A 97 -2.98 -13.73 -11.91
N LEU A 98 -3.39 -12.54 -11.45
CA LEU A 98 -2.57 -11.68 -10.61
C LEU A 98 -2.24 -12.35 -9.26
N SER A 99 -0.98 -12.26 -8.86
CA SER A 99 -0.44 -12.90 -7.66
C SER A 99 0.45 -11.94 -6.86
N GLY A 100 -0.15 -10.86 -6.39
CA GLY A 100 0.53 -9.78 -5.70
C GLY A 100 1.22 -8.78 -6.63
N SER A 101 1.91 -7.80 -6.06
CA SER A 101 2.54 -6.71 -6.79
C SER A 101 4.08 -6.76 -6.72
N SER A 102 4.72 -5.94 -7.54
CA SER A 102 6.16 -5.61 -7.43
C SER A 102 6.39 -4.22 -6.85
N LEU A 103 5.34 -3.54 -6.39
CA LEU A 103 5.40 -2.19 -5.88
C LEU A 103 6.21 -2.10 -4.61
N THR A 104 7.20 -1.23 -4.56
CA THR A 104 7.85 -0.83 -3.32
C THR A 104 7.06 0.29 -2.62
N MET A 105 7.20 0.42 -1.29
CA MET A 105 6.49 1.47 -0.55
C MET A 105 6.83 2.88 -1.05
N ILE A 106 8.10 3.13 -1.39
CA ILE A 106 8.51 4.46 -1.86
C ILE A 106 7.94 4.78 -3.25
N GLU A 107 7.81 3.80 -4.13
CA GLU A 107 7.13 3.96 -5.43
C GLU A 107 5.65 4.25 -5.23
N GLY A 108 4.98 3.55 -4.30
CA GLY A 108 3.59 3.83 -3.95
C GLY A 108 3.40 5.26 -3.42
N VAL A 109 4.33 5.75 -2.59
CA VAL A 109 4.35 7.14 -2.11
C VAL A 109 4.48 8.10 -3.30
N ARG A 110 5.46 7.88 -4.17
CA ARG A 110 5.65 8.69 -5.38
C ARG A 110 4.41 8.72 -6.26
N ASN A 111 3.83 7.57 -6.56
CA ASN A 111 2.67 7.44 -7.43
C ASN A 111 1.44 8.19 -6.89
N LEU A 112 1.21 8.15 -5.57
CA LEU A 112 0.11 8.91 -4.95
C LEU A 112 0.31 10.42 -5.06
N VAL A 113 1.55 10.91 -4.94
CA VAL A 113 1.86 12.34 -5.10
C VAL A 113 1.72 12.75 -6.56
N GLU A 114 2.38 12.04 -7.49
CA GLU A 114 2.50 12.43 -8.89
C GLU A 114 1.21 12.19 -9.69
N HIS A 115 0.52 11.05 -9.47
CA HIS A 115 -0.62 10.64 -10.28
C HIS A 115 -1.99 10.89 -9.60
N CYS A 116 -2.01 10.96 -8.27
CA CYS A 116 -3.25 11.25 -7.55
C CYS A 116 -3.33 12.68 -7.03
N GLY A 117 -2.24 13.46 -7.04
CA GLY A 117 -2.18 14.83 -6.54
C GLY A 117 -2.40 14.94 -5.03
N ILE A 118 -2.11 13.90 -4.28
CA ILE A 118 -2.22 13.89 -2.82
C ILE A 118 -0.96 14.52 -2.24
N ALA A 119 -1.10 15.46 -1.30
CA ALA A 119 0.05 16.11 -0.66
C ALA A 119 0.97 15.10 0.03
N LEU A 120 2.29 15.28 -0.08
CA LEU A 120 3.28 14.33 0.41
C LEU A 120 3.11 14.00 1.89
N ASP A 121 2.84 14.98 2.73
CA ASP A 121 2.61 14.79 4.16
C ASP A 121 1.41 13.87 4.45
N GLU A 122 0.36 13.98 3.64
CA GLU A 122 -0.81 13.11 3.71
C GLU A 122 -0.51 11.69 3.23
N VAL A 123 0.24 11.55 2.13
CA VAL A 123 0.67 10.24 1.65
C VAL A 123 1.56 9.54 2.69
N LEU A 124 2.45 10.29 3.34
CA LEU A 124 3.27 9.73 4.43
C LEU A 124 2.41 9.26 5.61
N ARG A 125 1.33 9.97 5.97
CA ARG A 125 0.37 9.49 6.98
C ARG A 125 -0.34 8.21 6.53
N MET A 126 -0.70 8.09 5.25
CA MET A 126 -1.29 6.87 4.68
C MET A 126 -0.35 5.67 4.77
N ALA A 127 0.96 5.88 4.67
CA ALA A 127 1.98 4.83 4.76
C ALA A 127 2.43 4.52 6.20
N THR A 128 2.15 5.39 7.18
CA THR A 128 2.73 5.29 8.53
C THR A 128 1.69 5.39 9.64
N LEU A 129 1.11 6.57 9.86
CA LEU A 129 0.21 6.84 10.97
C LEU A 129 -1.11 6.08 10.86
N TYR A 130 -1.72 6.06 9.69
CA TYR A 130 -3.03 5.42 9.51
C TYR A 130 -2.96 3.90 9.70
N PRO A 131 -2.00 3.16 9.10
CA PRO A 131 -1.85 1.74 9.42
C PRO A 131 -1.47 1.49 10.89
N ALA A 132 -0.70 2.37 11.53
CA ALA A 132 -0.40 2.25 12.96
C ALA A 132 -1.69 2.38 13.82
N ARG A 133 -2.57 3.33 13.50
CA ARG A 133 -3.89 3.48 14.13
C ARG A 133 -4.78 2.27 13.86
N ALA A 134 -4.79 1.76 12.62
CA ALA A 134 -5.60 0.61 12.23
C ALA A 134 -5.33 -0.63 13.10
N ILE A 135 -4.09 -0.81 13.55
CA ILE A 135 -3.68 -1.95 14.41
C ILE A 135 -3.43 -1.55 15.88
N GLY A 136 -3.71 -0.30 16.27
CA GLY A 136 -3.63 0.17 17.66
C GLY A 136 -2.22 0.35 18.21
N VAL A 137 -1.23 0.62 17.36
CA VAL A 137 0.18 0.82 17.77
C VAL A 137 0.68 2.26 17.61
N GLU A 138 -0.20 3.21 17.32
CA GLU A 138 0.13 4.61 17.04
C GLU A 138 0.82 5.34 18.20
N LYS A 139 0.72 4.83 19.42
CA LYS A 139 1.47 5.34 20.58
C LYS A 139 2.97 5.08 20.47
N ARG A 140 3.37 4.05 19.74
CA ARG A 140 4.76 3.60 19.59
C ARG A 140 5.34 3.84 18.21
N LEU A 141 4.50 3.84 17.16
CA LEU A 141 4.88 3.87 15.74
C LEU A 141 4.07 4.92 14.97
N GLY A 142 4.45 5.14 13.72
CA GLY A 142 3.66 5.90 12.74
C GLY A 142 3.89 7.41 12.71
N THR A 143 4.65 7.98 13.64
CA THR A 143 5.04 9.41 13.61
C THR A 143 6.43 9.62 14.19
N LEU A 144 7.09 10.70 13.78
CA LEU A 144 8.34 11.17 14.38
C LEU A 144 8.02 11.95 15.66
N ALA A 145 8.24 11.33 16.82
CA ALA A 145 8.06 11.96 18.12
C ALA A 145 8.98 11.32 19.16
N ALA A 146 9.38 12.10 20.17
CA ALA A 146 10.16 11.58 21.28
C ALA A 146 9.44 10.43 22.00
N GLY A 147 10.18 9.40 22.37
CA GLY A 147 9.64 8.20 23.04
C GLY A 147 9.05 7.13 22.11
N LYS A 148 9.00 7.37 20.81
CA LYS A 148 8.60 6.35 19.83
C LYS A 148 9.79 5.53 19.33
N VAL A 149 9.48 4.36 18.79
CA VAL A 149 10.48 3.48 18.18
C VAL A 149 11.09 4.18 16.95
N ALA A 150 12.40 4.22 16.90
CA ALA A 150 13.14 4.84 15.81
C ALA A 150 13.22 3.91 14.58
N ASN A 151 12.09 3.78 13.88
CA ASN A 151 11.98 3.16 12.57
C ASN A 151 11.77 4.27 11.54
N LEU A 152 12.82 4.62 10.81
CA LEU A 152 12.87 5.81 9.97
C LEU A 152 13.37 5.44 8.58
N THR A 153 12.83 6.10 7.57
CA THR A 153 13.35 6.06 6.21
C THR A 153 13.57 7.49 5.74
N ALA A 154 14.81 7.82 5.36
CA ALA A 154 15.13 9.08 4.72
C ALA A 154 15.21 8.88 3.21
N PHE A 155 14.68 9.83 2.46
CA PHE A 155 14.70 9.84 1.01
C PHE A 155 14.82 11.26 0.46
N THR A 156 15.27 11.37 -0.78
CA THR A 156 15.45 12.63 -1.49
C THR A 156 14.13 13.13 -2.10
N PRO A 157 14.04 14.40 -2.55
CA PRO A 157 12.85 14.91 -3.24
C PRO A 157 12.45 14.13 -4.50
N ASP A 158 13.36 13.40 -5.12
CA ASP A 158 13.13 12.49 -6.24
C ASP A 158 12.84 11.04 -5.80
N PHE A 159 12.43 10.86 -4.55
CA PHE A 159 12.00 9.57 -3.94
C PHE A 159 13.09 8.49 -3.91
N LYS A 160 14.36 8.83 -3.90
CA LYS A 160 15.45 7.88 -3.67
C LYS A 160 15.72 7.72 -2.19
N ILE A 161 15.65 6.47 -1.70
CA ILE A 161 15.98 6.14 -0.31
C ILE A 161 17.47 6.37 -0.08
N THR A 162 17.81 7.13 0.97
CA THR A 162 19.19 7.43 1.36
C THR A 162 19.59 6.74 2.65
N ARG A 163 18.64 6.48 3.55
CA ARG A 163 18.88 5.79 4.83
C ARG A 163 17.65 5.04 5.29
N THR A 164 17.86 3.87 5.90
CA THR A 164 16.85 3.13 6.62
C THR A 164 17.35 2.82 8.03
N ILE A 165 16.57 3.17 9.04
CA ILE A 165 16.88 2.95 10.46
C ILE A 165 15.80 2.04 11.03
N VAL A 166 16.18 0.96 11.68
CA VAL A 166 15.29 0.00 12.33
C VAL A 166 15.70 -0.13 13.81
N ASN A 167 14.77 0.16 14.70
CA ASN A 167 15.00 0.17 16.15
C ASN A 167 16.23 1.02 16.56
N GLY A 168 16.43 2.16 15.89
CA GLY A 168 17.56 3.05 16.15
C GLY A 168 18.88 2.67 15.48
N ASN A 169 18.95 1.54 14.79
CA ASN A 169 20.14 1.08 14.08
C ASN A 169 20.01 1.34 12.58
N GLU A 170 21.04 1.88 11.96
CA GLU A 170 21.07 2.07 10.51
C GLU A 170 21.22 0.71 9.81
N VAL A 171 20.33 0.44 8.86
CA VAL A 171 20.41 -0.73 7.99
C VAL A 171 21.26 -0.35 6.79
N VAL A 172 22.40 -1.00 6.62
CA VAL A 172 23.27 -0.81 5.45
C VAL A 172 22.64 -1.56 4.28
N THR A 173 22.16 -0.83 3.28
CA THR A 173 21.79 -1.42 1.98
C THR A 173 23.07 -1.64 1.17
N GLN A 174 23.35 -2.88 0.83
CA GLN A 174 24.41 -3.22 -0.13
C GLN A 174 23.98 -2.88 -1.56
#